data_1101e27f1ae8cfae1ea7e8928dd9c40e
#
_entry.id   1101e27f1ae8cfae1ea7e8928dd9c40e
#
_cell.length_a   1.000
_cell.length_b   1.000
_cell.length_c   1.000
_cell.angle_alpha   90.00
_cell.angle_beta   90.00
_cell.angle_gamma   90.00
#
_symmetry.space_group_name_H-M   'P 1'
#
loop_
_entity.id
_entity.type
_entity.pdbx_description
1 polymer ?
#
loop_
_entity_poly.entity_id
_entity_poly.type
_entity_poly.pdbx_seq_one_letter_code
_entity_poly.pdbx_strand_id
1 'polypeptide(L)'
;MSNLIKFYLSSTLWVVVNTFTAGAVLQTFLMENGFSEELTNIICSSGQVISIIAMLLFSPVADKIKEVIPVTARTYLLYFPLVILLLIVCLLGNFGWVLTVLLFLTIGLYSVAGGLQSSLTYKLPYMILDMRHYGRTTAICGILTGVMGLLISLVLTWLQNAWGYANAMTALFLLCLPLLFATYILIRTMRPIASAPAPAKKDAVKINYFRFKPFCQLIAANFLRGFGTGILNVVVTVGYYCKVLDADSAAIVVVISNFTTFMGSSLYSVITGRIPEKWILLITCIGMCVSTPIMLIGNSTLLFLIGYGLATTFWTVVNYSIPVATTQIADYTVMGQYSSGRLLLHTSGSGLAGFLCIRLIDLIGGLPTMILTGVCFLVCGISYFVYMKKNNLR
;
A
#
# COMPACT_ATOMS: atom_id res chain seq x y z
N MET A 1 16.79 12.02 19.64
CA MET A 1 16.40 10.87 18.80
C MET A 1 16.72 11.22 17.35
N SER A 2 17.45 10.38 16.63
CA SER A 2 17.83 10.63 15.23
C SER A 2 16.62 10.59 14.30
N ASN A 3 16.70 11.24 13.13
CA ASN A 3 15.64 11.18 12.10
C ASN A 3 15.31 9.75 11.69
N LEU A 4 16.34 8.90 11.59
CA LEU A 4 16.18 7.49 11.22
C LEU A 4 15.27 6.73 12.19
N ILE A 5 15.52 6.88 13.49
CA ILE A 5 14.68 6.24 14.52
C ILE A 5 13.24 6.79 14.48
N LYS A 6 13.09 8.11 14.34
CA LYS A 6 11.75 8.73 14.19
C LYS A 6 11.02 8.19 12.97
N PHE A 7 11.72 8.02 11.85
CA PHE A 7 11.16 7.48 10.62
C PHE A 7 10.70 6.03 10.80
N TYR A 8 11.52 5.18 11.42
CA TYR A 8 11.15 3.80 11.73
C TYR A 8 9.92 3.73 12.63
N LEU A 9 9.95 4.46 13.75
CA LEU A 9 8.83 4.46 14.70
C LEU A 9 7.55 5.00 14.06
N SER A 10 7.60 6.13 13.33
CA SER A 10 6.42 6.69 12.70
C SER A 10 5.81 5.73 11.66
N SER A 11 6.63 5.05 10.87
CA SER A 11 6.17 4.04 9.91
C SER A 11 5.52 2.84 10.58
N THR A 12 6.12 2.37 11.68
CA THR A 12 5.60 1.23 12.45
C THR A 12 4.28 1.57 13.14
N LEU A 13 4.17 2.73 13.79
CA LEU A 13 2.93 3.18 14.43
C LEU A 13 1.81 3.38 13.40
N TRP A 14 2.15 3.92 12.22
CA TRP A 14 1.19 4.11 11.14
C TRP A 14 0.60 2.78 10.65
N VAL A 15 1.42 1.74 10.51
CA VAL A 15 0.92 0.42 10.08
C VAL A 15 -0.10 -0.13 11.07
N VAL A 16 0.10 0.05 12.39
CA VAL A 16 -0.89 -0.34 13.40
C VAL A 16 -2.23 0.32 13.12
N VAL A 17 -2.24 1.64 12.97
CA VAL A 17 -3.47 2.39 12.70
C VAL A 17 -4.11 1.95 11.38
N ASN A 18 -3.31 1.84 10.32
CA ASN A 18 -3.81 1.47 8.99
C ASN A 18 -4.43 0.06 8.96
N THR A 19 -3.90 -0.88 9.74
CA THR A 19 -4.46 -2.24 9.86
C THR A 19 -5.90 -2.23 10.36
N PHE A 20 -6.24 -1.34 11.30
CA PHE A 20 -7.58 -1.28 11.87
C PHE A 20 -8.54 -0.35 11.10
N THR A 21 -8.01 0.64 10.39
CA THR A 21 -8.82 1.65 9.70
C THR A 21 -9.00 1.39 8.20
N ALA A 22 -8.43 0.31 7.67
CA ALA A 22 -8.50 -0.02 6.25
C ALA A 22 -8.58 -1.53 6.01
N GLY A 23 -8.79 -1.92 4.76
CA GLY A 23 -8.76 -3.32 4.33
C GLY A 23 -9.80 -4.23 4.98
N ALA A 24 -9.42 -5.48 5.20
CA ALA A 24 -10.33 -6.52 5.68
C ALA A 24 -10.90 -6.24 7.08
N VAL A 25 -10.11 -5.65 7.99
CA VAL A 25 -10.58 -5.36 9.36
C VAL A 25 -11.70 -4.33 9.34
N LEU A 26 -11.57 -3.26 8.55
CA LEU A 26 -12.64 -2.27 8.40
C LEU A 26 -13.89 -2.88 7.75
N GLN A 27 -13.73 -3.71 6.72
CA GLN A 27 -14.85 -4.38 6.06
C GLN A 27 -15.61 -5.28 7.04
N THR A 28 -14.90 -6.16 7.75
CA THR A 28 -15.50 -7.02 8.78
C THR A 28 -16.21 -6.20 9.86
N PHE A 29 -15.57 -5.11 10.32
CA PHE A 29 -16.15 -4.23 11.33
C PHE A 29 -17.48 -3.61 10.88
N LEU A 30 -17.56 -3.14 9.63
CA LEU A 30 -18.80 -2.58 9.09
C LEU A 30 -19.90 -3.66 8.98
N MET A 31 -19.57 -4.85 8.49
CA MET A 31 -20.53 -5.96 8.37
C MET A 31 -21.07 -6.41 9.74
N GLU A 32 -20.21 -6.53 10.74
CA GLU A 32 -20.60 -6.87 12.12
C GLU A 32 -21.50 -5.78 12.76
N ASN A 33 -21.41 -4.52 12.29
CA ASN A 33 -22.28 -3.42 12.70
C ASN A 33 -23.52 -3.26 11.80
N GLY A 34 -23.88 -4.29 11.03
CA GLY A 34 -25.15 -4.36 10.28
C GLY A 34 -25.14 -3.68 8.91
N PHE A 35 -23.96 -3.35 8.36
CA PHE A 35 -23.87 -2.91 6.97
C PHE A 35 -23.92 -4.14 6.03
N SER A 36 -24.66 -4.03 4.92
CA SER A 36 -24.65 -5.06 3.90
C SER A 36 -23.28 -5.16 3.22
N GLU A 37 -22.96 -6.37 2.69
CA GLU A 37 -21.72 -6.59 1.92
C GLU A 37 -21.58 -5.59 0.76
N GLU A 38 -22.67 -5.34 0.03
CA GLU A 38 -22.70 -4.41 -1.08
C GLU A 38 -22.37 -2.97 -0.63
N LEU A 39 -23.02 -2.48 0.44
CA LEU A 39 -22.78 -1.14 0.97
C LEU A 39 -21.37 -1.00 1.54
N THR A 40 -20.88 -2.03 2.24
CA THR A 40 -19.51 -2.09 2.74
C THR A 40 -18.49 -1.98 1.61
N ASN A 41 -18.70 -2.72 0.52
CA ASN A 41 -17.83 -2.65 -0.66
C ASN A 41 -17.87 -1.28 -1.33
N ILE A 42 -19.06 -0.66 -1.45
CA ILE A 42 -19.20 0.69 -2.01
C ILE A 42 -18.46 1.71 -1.14
N ILE A 43 -18.63 1.66 0.18
CA ILE A 43 -17.97 2.56 1.14
C ILE A 43 -16.44 2.43 1.02
N CYS A 44 -15.91 1.21 1.09
CA CYS A 44 -14.48 0.96 1.03
C CYS A 44 -13.88 1.28 -0.36
N SER A 45 -14.60 0.99 -1.44
CA SER A 45 -14.14 1.25 -2.81
C SER A 45 -14.17 2.74 -3.16
N SER A 46 -15.11 3.51 -2.58
CA SER A 46 -15.19 4.96 -2.77
C SER A 46 -13.88 5.66 -2.36
N GLY A 47 -13.21 5.15 -1.34
CA GLY A 47 -11.91 5.66 -0.88
C GLY A 47 -10.84 5.59 -1.97
N GLN A 48 -10.80 4.54 -2.79
CA GLN A 48 -9.82 4.44 -3.89
C GLN A 48 -10.08 5.50 -4.97
N VAL A 49 -11.34 5.71 -5.36
CA VAL A 49 -11.71 6.74 -6.33
C VAL A 49 -11.35 8.14 -5.83
N ILE A 50 -11.67 8.44 -4.57
CA ILE A 50 -11.34 9.72 -3.94
C ILE A 50 -9.83 9.91 -3.87
N SER A 51 -9.07 8.87 -3.54
CA SER A 51 -7.60 8.91 -3.52
C SER A 51 -7.01 9.21 -4.91
N ILE A 52 -7.57 8.63 -5.98
CA ILE A 52 -7.20 8.93 -7.36
C ILE A 52 -7.43 10.41 -7.69
N ILE A 53 -8.61 10.93 -7.37
CA ILE A 53 -8.96 12.35 -7.59
C ILE A 53 -8.02 13.25 -6.78
N ALA A 54 -7.76 12.91 -5.52
CA ALA A 54 -6.83 13.65 -4.67
C ALA A 54 -5.41 13.66 -5.26
N MET A 55 -4.89 12.52 -5.72
CA MET A 55 -3.58 12.46 -6.39
C MET A 55 -3.51 13.35 -7.64
N LEU A 56 -4.56 13.36 -8.46
CA LEU A 56 -4.64 14.22 -9.65
C LEU A 56 -4.59 15.70 -9.29
N LEU A 57 -5.34 16.11 -8.26
CA LEU A 57 -5.41 17.51 -7.83
C LEU A 57 -4.13 17.97 -7.13
N PHE A 58 -3.52 17.12 -6.30
CA PHE A 58 -2.33 17.49 -5.52
C PHE A 58 -1.01 17.29 -6.26
N SER A 59 -0.94 16.42 -7.27
CA SER A 59 0.27 16.18 -8.04
C SER A 59 0.95 17.47 -8.55
N PRO A 60 0.24 18.44 -9.17
CA PRO A 60 0.86 19.67 -9.64
C PRO A 60 1.37 20.60 -8.51
N VAL A 61 0.79 20.41 -7.32
CA VAL A 61 1.11 21.24 -6.13
C VAL A 61 2.24 20.63 -5.32
N ALA A 62 2.38 19.28 -5.33
CA ALA A 62 3.35 18.56 -4.51
C ALA A 62 4.79 19.06 -4.66
N ASP A 63 5.20 19.39 -5.90
CA ASP A 63 6.57 19.87 -6.16
C ASP A 63 6.80 21.33 -5.77
N LYS A 64 5.72 22.10 -5.55
CA LYS A 64 5.78 23.49 -5.06
C LYS A 64 5.85 23.59 -3.53
N ILE A 65 5.59 22.48 -2.82
CA ILE A 65 5.62 22.44 -1.36
C ILE A 65 7.06 22.62 -0.88
N LYS A 66 7.31 23.73 -0.18
CA LYS A 66 8.62 24.04 0.41
C LYS A 66 8.86 23.31 1.72
N GLU A 67 7.82 23.21 2.54
CA GLU A 67 7.89 22.65 3.89
C GLU A 67 7.31 21.21 3.87
N VAL A 68 8.07 20.28 3.26
CA VAL A 68 7.62 18.88 3.10
C VAL A 68 7.33 18.21 4.44
N ILE A 69 8.22 18.39 5.45
CA ILE A 69 8.10 17.74 6.76
C ILE A 69 6.80 18.14 7.49
N PRO A 70 6.53 19.44 7.74
CA PRO A 70 5.32 19.84 8.47
C PRO A 70 4.03 19.55 7.68
N VAL A 71 4.06 19.63 6.33
CA VAL A 71 2.89 19.27 5.51
C VAL A 71 2.61 17.78 5.62
N THR A 72 3.63 16.92 5.47
CA THR A 72 3.48 15.47 5.65
C THR A 72 2.97 15.14 7.06
N ALA A 73 3.48 15.79 8.10
CA ALA A 73 2.97 15.56 9.46
C ALA A 73 1.46 15.89 9.57
N ARG A 74 1.03 17.04 9.03
CA ARG A 74 -0.38 17.47 9.10
C ARG A 74 -1.34 16.52 8.39
N THR A 75 -0.91 15.79 7.37
CA THR A 75 -1.80 14.82 6.70
C THR A 75 -2.27 13.72 7.64
N TYR A 76 -1.49 13.37 8.68
CA TYR A 76 -1.90 12.38 9.68
C TYR A 76 -3.07 12.85 10.56
N LEU A 77 -3.29 14.16 10.68
CA LEU A 77 -4.45 14.69 11.41
C LEU A 77 -5.78 14.42 10.68
N LEU A 78 -5.75 14.24 9.35
CA LEU A 78 -6.93 13.94 8.55
C LEU A 78 -7.45 12.50 8.74
N TYR A 79 -6.69 11.65 9.42
CA TYR A 79 -7.12 10.29 9.75
C TYR A 79 -7.93 10.21 11.06
N PHE A 80 -7.81 11.20 11.94
CA PHE A 80 -8.54 11.23 13.22
C PHE A 80 -10.05 11.12 13.08
N PRO A 81 -10.73 11.85 12.16
CA PRO A 81 -12.18 11.78 12.03
C PRO A 81 -12.70 10.37 11.80
N LEU A 82 -12.01 9.56 10.98
CA LEU A 82 -12.41 8.17 10.75
C LEU A 82 -12.27 7.34 12.03
N VAL A 83 -11.13 7.42 12.72
CA VAL A 83 -10.90 6.66 13.96
C VAL A 83 -11.91 7.03 15.03
N ILE A 84 -12.20 8.33 15.20
CA ILE A 84 -13.21 8.81 16.15
C ILE A 84 -14.60 8.29 15.78
N LEU A 85 -14.96 8.32 14.49
CA LEU A 85 -16.26 7.80 14.05
C LEU A 85 -16.37 6.29 14.31
N LEU A 86 -15.35 5.50 14.01
CA LEU A 86 -15.34 4.06 14.27
C LEU A 86 -15.46 3.77 15.78
N LEU A 87 -14.81 4.56 16.63
CA LEU A 87 -14.96 4.48 18.08
C LEU A 87 -16.39 4.80 18.53
N ILE A 88 -17.01 5.83 17.96
CA ILE A 88 -18.41 6.18 18.23
C ILE A 88 -19.36 5.02 17.84
N VAL A 89 -19.10 4.38 16.70
CA VAL A 89 -19.88 3.20 16.26
C VAL A 89 -19.74 2.05 17.25
N CYS A 90 -18.55 1.81 17.80
CA CYS A 90 -18.35 0.78 18.85
C CYS A 90 -19.18 1.07 20.10
N LEU A 91 -19.34 2.34 20.48
CA LEU A 91 -20.00 2.74 21.72
C LEU A 91 -21.52 2.88 21.56
N LEU A 92 -22.00 3.35 20.43
CA LEU A 92 -23.40 3.70 20.21
C LEU A 92 -24.12 2.75 19.23
N GLY A 93 -23.35 1.89 18.52
CA GLY A 93 -23.88 1.04 17.45
C GLY A 93 -24.19 1.81 16.16
N ASN A 94 -24.96 1.17 15.27
CA ASN A 94 -25.36 1.74 13.98
C ASN A 94 -26.57 2.69 14.18
N PHE A 95 -26.40 3.95 13.83
CA PHE A 95 -27.45 4.99 13.86
C PHE A 95 -27.98 5.33 12.46
N GLY A 96 -27.99 4.34 11.57
CA GLY A 96 -28.70 4.40 10.28
C GLY A 96 -28.00 5.25 9.22
N TRP A 97 -28.78 5.95 8.41
CA TRP A 97 -28.29 6.69 7.23
C TRP A 97 -27.28 7.80 7.58
N VAL A 98 -27.39 8.39 8.78
CA VAL A 98 -26.45 9.43 9.24
C VAL A 98 -25.05 8.85 9.37
N LEU A 99 -24.93 7.63 9.92
CA LEU A 99 -23.64 6.93 9.99
C LEU A 99 -23.05 6.67 8.60
N THR A 100 -23.89 6.25 7.65
CA THR A 100 -23.45 6.02 6.26
C THR A 100 -22.86 7.29 5.65
N VAL A 101 -23.51 8.43 5.80
CA VAL A 101 -23.00 9.73 5.30
C VAL A 101 -21.69 10.11 5.99
N LEU A 102 -21.59 9.95 7.31
CA LEU A 102 -20.37 10.25 8.07
C LEU A 102 -19.23 9.33 7.68
N LEU A 103 -19.49 8.05 7.39
CA LEU A 103 -18.48 7.11 6.90
C LEU A 103 -17.94 7.55 5.53
N PHE A 104 -18.81 7.92 4.59
CA PHE A 104 -18.35 8.44 3.28
C PHE A 104 -17.50 9.70 3.44
N LEU A 105 -17.89 10.63 4.31
CA LEU A 105 -17.13 11.86 4.56
C LEU A 105 -15.77 11.57 5.20
N THR A 106 -15.73 10.72 6.23
CA THR A 106 -14.47 10.41 6.96
C THR A 106 -13.52 9.53 6.16
N ILE A 107 -14.04 8.56 5.40
CA ILE A 107 -13.25 7.77 4.44
C ILE A 107 -12.79 8.66 3.29
N GLY A 108 -13.61 9.62 2.87
CA GLY A 108 -13.20 10.65 1.91
C GLY A 108 -12.00 11.45 2.40
N LEU A 109 -12.02 11.96 3.62
CA LEU A 109 -10.90 12.68 4.24
C LEU A 109 -9.66 11.78 4.39
N TYR A 110 -9.84 10.54 4.84
CA TYR A 110 -8.78 9.53 4.91
C TYR A 110 -8.11 9.32 3.54
N SER A 111 -8.91 9.20 2.48
CA SER A 111 -8.44 8.95 1.12
C SER A 111 -7.75 10.18 0.51
N VAL A 112 -8.23 11.39 0.82
CA VAL A 112 -7.54 12.65 0.46
C VAL A 112 -6.18 12.72 1.14
N ALA A 113 -6.09 12.37 2.43
CA ALA A 113 -4.81 12.31 3.15
C ALA A 113 -3.85 11.31 2.50
N GLY A 114 -4.33 10.12 2.14
CA GLY A 114 -3.56 9.09 1.43
C GLY A 114 -3.04 9.59 0.07
N GLY A 115 -3.88 10.26 -0.73
CA GLY A 115 -3.51 10.86 -2.00
C GLY A 115 -2.43 11.93 -1.86
N LEU A 116 -2.56 12.81 -0.85
CA LEU A 116 -1.56 13.84 -0.55
C LEU A 116 -0.25 13.21 -0.04
N GLN A 117 -0.32 12.23 0.86
CA GLN A 117 0.85 11.50 1.34
C GLN A 117 1.58 10.79 0.18
N SER A 118 0.85 10.16 -0.73
CA SER A 118 1.42 9.49 -1.91
C SER A 118 2.27 10.44 -2.75
N SER A 119 1.86 11.72 -2.85
CA SER A 119 2.62 12.76 -3.56
C SER A 119 3.89 13.19 -2.82
N LEU A 120 3.94 13.04 -1.50
CA LEU A 120 5.04 13.46 -0.64
C LEU A 120 5.94 12.31 -0.17
N THR A 121 5.49 11.06 -0.33
CA THR A 121 6.14 9.86 0.20
C THR A 121 7.61 9.74 -0.21
N TYR A 122 7.96 10.13 -1.42
CA TYR A 122 9.34 10.06 -1.90
C TYR A 122 10.14 11.33 -1.61
N LYS A 123 9.48 12.46 -1.38
CA LYS A 123 10.16 13.73 -1.04
C LYS A 123 10.64 13.77 0.39
N LEU A 124 9.86 13.22 1.33
CA LEU A 124 10.24 13.21 2.74
C LEU A 124 11.58 12.51 2.99
N PRO A 125 11.86 11.30 2.45
CA PRO A 125 13.17 10.65 2.60
C PRO A 125 14.34 11.52 2.14
N TYR A 126 14.23 12.22 1.03
CA TYR A 126 15.30 13.14 0.56
C TYR A 126 15.62 14.23 1.56
N MET A 127 14.64 14.67 2.35
CA MET A 127 14.83 15.72 3.34
C MET A 127 15.47 15.21 4.63
N ILE A 128 15.30 13.95 5.00
CA ILE A 128 15.61 13.43 6.33
C ILE A 128 16.62 12.29 6.36
N LEU A 129 16.90 11.65 5.21
CA LEU A 129 17.76 10.46 5.10
C LEU A 129 18.85 10.66 4.05
N ASP A 130 19.98 9.98 4.24
CA ASP A 130 20.96 9.80 3.17
C ASP A 130 20.42 8.79 2.15
N MET A 131 20.18 9.24 0.93
CA MET A 131 19.59 8.44 -0.14
C MET A 131 20.45 7.24 -0.57
N ARG A 132 21.75 7.23 -0.23
CA ARG A 132 22.64 6.07 -0.46
C ARG A 132 22.17 4.83 0.29
N HIS A 133 21.52 5.02 1.43
CA HIS A 133 21.02 3.94 2.29
C HIS A 133 19.50 3.79 2.23
N TYR A 134 18.81 4.49 1.31
CA TYR A 134 17.35 4.52 1.25
C TYR A 134 16.73 3.12 1.10
N GLY A 135 17.26 2.29 0.20
CA GLY A 135 16.76 0.91 0.01
C GLY A 135 16.84 0.07 1.30
N ARG A 136 17.99 0.14 2.00
CA ARG A 136 18.16 -0.57 3.29
C ARG A 136 17.24 -0.02 4.37
N THR A 137 17.08 1.30 4.44
CA THR A 137 16.18 1.94 5.38
C THR A 137 14.73 1.51 5.16
N THR A 138 14.29 1.49 3.91
CA THR A 138 12.94 1.06 3.53
C THR A 138 12.71 -0.41 3.86
N ALA A 139 13.72 -1.27 3.62
CA ALA A 139 13.66 -2.69 3.98
C ALA A 139 13.52 -2.90 5.50
N ILE A 140 14.30 -2.17 6.32
CA ILE A 140 14.19 -2.24 7.78
C ILE A 140 12.80 -1.77 8.25
N CYS A 141 12.26 -0.69 7.66
CA CYS A 141 10.87 -0.30 7.90
C CYS A 141 9.91 -1.47 7.62
N GLY A 142 10.08 -2.14 6.49
CA GLY A 142 9.26 -3.29 6.11
C GLY A 142 9.34 -4.45 7.09
N ILE A 143 10.53 -4.77 7.60
CA ILE A 143 10.72 -5.78 8.65
C ILE A 143 9.95 -5.39 9.91
N LEU A 144 10.13 -4.16 10.39
CA LEU A 144 9.45 -3.68 11.59
C LEU A 144 7.94 -3.66 11.43
N THR A 145 7.44 -3.22 10.27
CA THR A 145 5.99 -3.21 9.98
C THR A 145 5.42 -4.61 9.84
N GLY A 146 6.15 -5.56 9.23
CA GLY A 146 5.75 -6.96 9.14
C GLY A 146 5.66 -7.63 10.52
N VAL A 147 6.67 -7.44 11.37
CA VAL A 147 6.67 -7.93 12.77
C VAL A 147 5.51 -7.33 13.56
N MET A 148 5.30 -6.02 13.44
CA MET A 148 4.18 -5.35 14.12
C MET A 148 2.82 -5.84 13.60
N GLY A 149 2.67 -6.06 12.29
CA GLY A 149 1.46 -6.63 11.70
C GLY A 149 1.13 -8.01 12.28
N LEU A 150 2.13 -8.88 12.43
CA LEU A 150 1.97 -10.20 13.08
C LEU A 150 1.57 -10.06 14.55
N LEU A 151 2.28 -9.23 15.32
CA LEU A 151 1.97 -9.02 16.74
C LEU A 151 0.55 -8.48 16.93
N ILE A 152 0.14 -7.53 16.10
CA ILE A 152 -1.20 -6.93 16.17
C ILE A 152 -2.28 -7.96 15.83
N SER A 153 -2.06 -8.81 14.82
CA SER A 153 -3.01 -9.86 14.48
C SER A 153 -3.20 -10.83 15.64
N LEU A 154 -2.10 -11.20 16.34
CA LEU A 154 -2.16 -12.05 17.53
C LEU A 154 -2.87 -11.35 18.70
N VAL A 155 -2.56 -10.08 18.94
CA VAL A 155 -3.21 -9.27 19.99
C VAL A 155 -4.70 -9.11 19.69
N LEU A 156 -5.09 -8.84 18.46
CA LEU A 156 -6.49 -8.75 18.05
C LEU A 156 -7.25 -10.05 18.35
N THR A 157 -6.70 -11.19 17.90
CA THR A 157 -7.32 -12.50 18.15
C THR A 157 -7.45 -12.79 19.64
N TRP A 158 -6.41 -12.51 20.41
CA TRP A 158 -6.44 -12.69 21.86
C TRP A 158 -7.48 -11.80 22.55
N LEU A 159 -7.55 -10.50 22.19
CA LEU A 159 -8.54 -9.57 22.73
C LEU A 159 -9.96 -9.97 22.37
N GLN A 160 -10.20 -10.41 21.13
CA GLN A 160 -11.51 -10.89 20.69
C GLN A 160 -11.98 -12.09 21.49
N ASN A 161 -11.09 -13.05 21.77
CA ASN A 161 -11.40 -14.23 22.57
C ASN A 161 -11.63 -13.88 24.07
N ALA A 162 -10.88 -12.90 24.60
CA ALA A 162 -10.96 -12.54 26.02
C ALA A 162 -12.12 -11.57 26.33
N TRP A 163 -12.40 -10.61 25.47
CA TRP A 163 -13.32 -9.48 25.74
C TRP A 163 -14.50 -9.41 24.79
N GLY A 164 -14.56 -10.30 23.80
CA GLY A 164 -15.52 -10.23 22.69
C GLY A 164 -15.15 -9.18 21.66
N TYR A 165 -15.76 -9.30 20.47
CA TYR A 165 -15.40 -8.50 19.29
C TYR A 165 -15.55 -6.99 19.51
N ALA A 166 -16.71 -6.53 20.01
CA ALA A 166 -17.02 -5.10 20.17
C ALA A 166 -16.05 -4.40 21.15
N ASN A 167 -15.77 -5.04 22.32
CA ASN A 167 -14.86 -4.47 23.30
C ASN A 167 -13.41 -4.45 22.81
N ALA A 168 -12.99 -5.50 22.07
CA ALA A 168 -11.68 -5.56 21.45
C ALA A 168 -11.49 -4.42 20.44
N MET A 169 -12.46 -4.21 19.56
CA MET A 169 -12.42 -3.12 18.56
C MET A 169 -12.44 -1.74 19.22
N THR A 170 -13.24 -1.55 20.28
CA THR A 170 -13.25 -0.31 21.06
C THR A 170 -11.86 0.00 21.63
N ALA A 171 -11.21 -0.97 22.28
CA ALA A 171 -9.87 -0.80 22.84
C ALA A 171 -8.83 -0.46 21.76
N LEU A 172 -8.91 -1.11 20.61
CA LEU A 172 -7.99 -0.89 19.50
C LEU A 172 -8.17 0.47 18.84
N PHE A 173 -9.42 0.92 18.58
CA PHE A 173 -9.65 2.27 18.06
C PHE A 173 -9.25 3.34 19.06
N LEU A 174 -9.47 3.12 20.36
CA LEU A 174 -8.98 4.03 21.40
C LEU A 174 -7.45 4.12 21.38
N LEU A 175 -6.74 3.00 21.18
CA LEU A 175 -5.29 2.96 21.02
C LEU A 175 -4.81 3.68 19.74
N CYS A 176 -5.57 3.63 18.65
CA CYS A 176 -5.20 4.31 17.40
C CYS A 176 -5.05 5.82 17.55
N LEU A 177 -5.82 6.47 18.44
CA LEU A 177 -5.76 7.93 18.63
C LEU A 177 -4.38 8.41 19.13
N PRO A 178 -3.82 7.89 20.25
CA PRO A 178 -2.48 8.28 20.68
C PRO A 178 -1.39 7.85 19.68
N LEU A 179 -1.56 6.73 18.96
CA LEU A 179 -0.60 6.30 17.95
C LEU A 179 -0.55 7.26 16.75
N LEU A 180 -1.71 7.75 16.28
CA LEU A 180 -1.78 8.79 15.25
C LEU A 180 -1.11 10.08 15.71
N PHE A 181 -1.39 10.51 16.94
CA PHE A 181 -0.79 11.72 17.50
C PHE A 181 0.73 11.58 17.67
N ALA A 182 1.20 10.42 18.15
CA ALA A 182 2.62 10.12 18.21
C ALA A 182 3.28 10.13 16.83
N THR A 183 2.63 9.55 15.82
CA THR A 183 3.10 9.58 14.43
C THR A 183 3.24 11.02 13.91
N TYR A 184 2.22 11.86 14.14
CA TYR A 184 2.27 13.28 13.81
C TYR A 184 3.46 13.99 14.46
N ILE A 185 3.66 13.81 15.79
CA ILE A 185 4.76 14.44 16.54
C ILE A 185 6.12 13.96 16.02
N LEU A 186 6.27 12.64 15.82
CA LEU A 186 7.52 12.06 15.36
C LEU A 186 7.93 12.67 14.01
N ILE A 187 7.02 12.75 13.06
CA ILE A 187 7.30 13.34 11.74
C ILE A 187 7.56 14.83 11.87
N ARG A 188 6.72 15.58 12.58
CA ARG A 188 6.86 17.02 12.74
C ARG A 188 8.19 17.44 13.39
N THR A 189 8.74 16.61 14.25
CA THR A 189 10.02 16.87 14.95
C THR A 189 11.27 16.41 14.19
N MET A 190 11.11 15.83 12.98
CA MET A 190 12.25 15.54 12.10
C MET A 190 12.89 16.85 11.62
N ARG A 191 14.18 16.80 11.31
CA ARG A 191 14.93 17.97 10.83
C ARG A 191 15.54 17.66 9.46
N PRO A 192 15.59 18.65 8.55
CA PRO A 192 16.32 18.47 7.29
C PRO A 192 17.79 18.14 7.56
N ILE A 193 18.35 17.21 6.76
CA ILE A 193 19.80 16.94 6.80
C ILE A 193 20.56 18.01 6.01
N ALA A 194 21.87 18.16 6.28
CA ALA A 194 22.71 19.16 5.61
C ALA A 194 22.77 19.01 4.09
N SER A 195 22.61 17.76 3.60
CA SER A 195 22.54 17.43 2.17
C SER A 195 21.13 17.49 1.58
N ALA A 196 20.13 17.98 2.33
CA ALA A 196 18.76 18.09 1.84
C ALA A 196 18.70 19.05 0.64
N PRO A 197 17.91 18.71 -0.40
CA PRO A 197 17.73 19.58 -1.54
C PRO A 197 17.18 20.95 -1.12
N ALA A 198 17.62 21.99 -1.82
CA ALA A 198 17.10 23.34 -1.58
C ALA A 198 15.56 23.37 -1.77
N PRO A 199 14.84 24.23 -1.04
CA PRO A 199 13.40 24.40 -1.23
C PRO A 199 13.06 24.64 -2.70
N ALA A 200 11.95 24.04 -3.16
CA ALA A 200 11.50 24.19 -4.54
C ALA A 200 11.42 25.67 -4.93
N LYS A 201 12.00 26.04 -6.07
CA LYS A 201 11.85 27.38 -6.65
C LYS A 201 10.37 27.65 -6.93
N LYS A 202 9.93 28.93 -6.91
CA LYS A 202 8.54 29.31 -7.23
C LYS A 202 8.05 28.77 -8.58
N ASP A 203 8.98 28.61 -9.51
CA ASP A 203 8.73 28.11 -10.88
C ASP A 203 9.02 26.62 -11.01
N ALA A 204 8.48 25.79 -10.08
CA ALA A 204 8.58 24.34 -10.20
C ALA A 204 8.10 23.88 -11.57
N VAL A 205 8.96 23.18 -12.29
CA VAL A 205 8.67 22.69 -13.65
C VAL A 205 7.43 21.80 -13.61
N LYS A 206 6.38 22.21 -14.33
CA LYS A 206 5.19 21.36 -14.50
C LYS A 206 5.52 20.24 -15.47
N ILE A 207 5.44 19.00 -15.03
CA ILE A 207 5.59 17.86 -15.93
C ILE A 207 4.41 17.84 -16.91
N ASN A 208 4.73 17.83 -18.19
CA ASN A 208 3.80 17.33 -19.19
C ASN A 208 4.00 15.81 -19.27
N TYR A 209 3.12 15.04 -18.66
CA TYR A 209 3.20 13.58 -18.58
C TYR A 209 3.39 12.92 -19.96
N PHE A 210 2.72 13.42 -21.00
CA PHE A 210 2.82 12.89 -22.36
C PHE A 210 4.16 13.20 -23.06
N ARG A 211 4.93 14.14 -22.52
CA ARG A 211 6.28 14.49 -23.03
C ARG A 211 7.39 14.04 -22.08
N PHE A 212 7.06 13.64 -20.87
CA PHE A 212 8.04 13.16 -19.91
C PHE A 212 8.40 11.71 -20.21
N LYS A 213 9.51 11.50 -20.90
CA LYS A 213 9.96 10.22 -21.42
C LYS A 213 9.91 9.06 -20.41
N PRO A 214 10.39 9.20 -19.13
CA PRO A 214 10.29 8.12 -18.15
C PRO A 214 8.85 7.69 -17.88
N PHE A 215 7.94 8.65 -17.79
CA PHE A 215 6.54 8.37 -17.56
C PHE A 215 5.92 7.61 -18.74
N CYS A 216 6.10 8.13 -19.96
CA CYS A 216 5.54 7.51 -21.18
C CYS A 216 6.01 6.07 -21.39
N GLN A 217 7.30 5.80 -21.14
CA GLN A 217 7.88 4.47 -21.32
C GLN A 217 7.46 3.45 -20.26
N LEU A 218 7.02 3.92 -19.09
CA LEU A 218 6.63 3.07 -17.95
C LEU A 218 5.12 3.10 -17.64
N ILE A 219 4.29 3.75 -18.50
CA ILE A 219 2.84 3.81 -18.35
C ILE A 219 2.25 2.40 -18.22
N ALA A 220 2.48 1.55 -19.22
CA ALA A 220 1.96 0.20 -19.28
C ALA A 220 2.46 -0.63 -18.10
N ALA A 221 3.75 -0.51 -17.74
CA ALA A 221 4.35 -1.22 -16.61
C ALA A 221 3.63 -0.90 -15.28
N ASN A 222 3.39 0.38 -14.99
CA ASN A 222 2.74 0.80 -13.76
C ASN A 222 1.25 0.42 -13.72
N PHE A 223 0.55 0.54 -14.84
CA PHE A 223 -0.84 0.15 -14.93
C PHE A 223 -1.01 -1.38 -14.78
N LEU A 224 -0.23 -2.18 -15.52
CA LEU A 224 -0.29 -3.65 -15.46
C LEU A 224 0.13 -4.18 -14.09
N ARG A 225 1.15 -3.57 -13.44
CA ARG A 225 1.48 -3.89 -12.06
C ARG A 225 0.28 -3.65 -11.14
N GLY A 226 -0.39 -2.52 -11.32
CA GLY A 226 -1.62 -2.20 -10.59
C GLY A 226 -2.69 -3.26 -10.82
N PHE A 227 -2.90 -3.64 -12.08
CA PHE A 227 -3.87 -4.66 -12.46
C PHE A 227 -3.58 -6.00 -11.77
N GLY A 228 -2.35 -6.50 -11.83
CA GLY A 228 -1.94 -7.71 -11.11
C GLY A 228 -2.12 -7.58 -9.58
N THR A 229 -1.77 -6.42 -9.01
CA THR A 229 -1.97 -6.14 -7.57
C THR A 229 -3.45 -6.16 -7.20
N GLY A 230 -4.34 -5.63 -8.04
CA GLY A 230 -5.79 -5.61 -7.79
C GLY A 230 -6.37 -7.02 -7.67
N ILE A 231 -5.95 -7.95 -8.51
CA ILE A 231 -6.36 -9.36 -8.41
C ILE A 231 -5.82 -10.00 -7.11
N LEU A 232 -4.56 -9.74 -6.75
CA LEU A 232 -3.99 -10.24 -5.49
C LEU A 232 -4.67 -9.66 -4.24
N ASN A 233 -5.15 -8.42 -4.30
CA ASN A 233 -5.88 -7.80 -3.18
C ASN A 233 -7.24 -8.45 -2.91
N VAL A 234 -7.84 -9.09 -3.91
CA VAL A 234 -9.11 -9.83 -3.79
C VAL A 234 -8.91 -11.35 -3.81
N VAL A 235 -7.69 -11.81 -3.54
CA VAL A 235 -7.29 -13.22 -3.64
C VAL A 235 -8.14 -14.17 -2.78
N VAL A 236 -8.60 -13.71 -1.61
CA VAL A 236 -9.50 -14.51 -0.75
C VAL A 236 -10.83 -14.74 -1.47
N THR A 237 -11.41 -13.69 -2.04
CA THR A 237 -12.63 -13.80 -2.85
C THR A 237 -12.42 -14.74 -4.04
N VAL A 238 -11.27 -14.68 -4.70
CA VAL A 238 -10.90 -15.62 -5.78
C VAL A 238 -10.86 -17.05 -5.26
N GLY A 239 -10.24 -17.28 -4.12
CA GLY A 239 -10.13 -18.59 -3.51
C GLY A 239 -11.50 -19.19 -3.16
N TYR A 240 -12.41 -18.41 -2.60
CA TYR A 240 -13.80 -18.83 -2.35
C TYR A 240 -14.55 -19.11 -3.64
N TYR A 241 -14.46 -18.19 -4.60
CA TYR A 241 -15.17 -18.32 -5.87
C TYR A 241 -14.72 -19.57 -6.65
N CYS A 242 -13.43 -19.88 -6.62
CA CYS A 242 -12.86 -21.10 -7.22
C CYS A 242 -13.00 -22.35 -6.33
N LYS A 243 -13.65 -22.24 -5.16
CA LYS A 243 -13.87 -23.32 -4.18
C LYS A 243 -12.58 -24.02 -3.71
N VAL A 244 -11.48 -23.26 -3.62
CA VAL A 244 -10.19 -23.72 -3.08
C VAL A 244 -9.92 -23.23 -1.66
N LEU A 245 -10.70 -22.26 -1.18
CA LEU A 245 -10.68 -21.78 0.21
C LEU A 245 -12.04 -21.97 0.87
N ASP A 246 -12.01 -22.22 2.17
CA ASP A 246 -13.11 -22.14 3.11
C ASP A 246 -12.85 -21.07 4.19
N ALA A 247 -13.78 -20.92 5.14
CA ALA A 247 -13.67 -19.90 6.19
C ALA A 247 -12.41 -20.05 7.05
N ASP A 248 -12.04 -21.30 7.37
CA ASP A 248 -10.88 -21.58 8.23
C ASP A 248 -9.57 -21.28 7.50
N SER A 249 -9.45 -21.67 6.23
CA SER A 249 -8.26 -21.41 5.41
C SER A 249 -8.11 -19.94 5.05
N ALA A 250 -9.21 -19.17 4.95
CA ALA A 250 -9.15 -17.72 4.72
C ALA A 250 -8.45 -16.97 5.86
N ALA A 251 -8.64 -17.38 7.11
CA ALA A 251 -7.92 -16.81 8.25
C ALA A 251 -6.40 -17.03 8.12
N ILE A 252 -5.98 -18.19 7.61
CA ILE A 252 -4.57 -18.52 7.38
C ILE A 252 -3.95 -17.58 6.32
N VAL A 253 -4.72 -17.14 5.32
CA VAL A 253 -4.23 -16.19 4.29
C VAL A 253 -3.73 -14.88 4.92
N VAL A 254 -4.41 -14.37 5.96
CA VAL A 254 -3.99 -13.15 6.67
C VAL A 254 -2.66 -13.36 7.39
N VAL A 255 -2.50 -14.51 8.06
CA VAL A 255 -1.24 -14.86 8.74
C VAL A 255 -0.10 -14.97 7.73
N ILE A 256 -0.33 -15.66 6.61
CA ILE A 256 0.64 -15.81 5.52
C ILE A 256 1.01 -14.42 4.96
N SER A 257 0.05 -13.53 4.74
CA SER A 257 0.30 -12.18 4.22
C SER A 257 1.26 -11.38 5.12
N ASN A 258 1.05 -11.41 6.42
CA ASN A 258 1.93 -10.72 7.39
C ASN A 258 3.31 -11.37 7.47
N PHE A 259 3.36 -12.71 7.50
CA PHE A 259 4.63 -13.45 7.52
C PHE A 259 5.45 -13.20 6.25
N THR A 260 4.82 -13.22 5.08
CA THR A 260 5.49 -13.01 3.79
C THR A 260 5.92 -11.56 3.60
N THR A 261 5.22 -10.59 4.19
CA THR A 261 5.69 -9.20 4.27
C THR A 261 6.99 -9.10 5.06
N PHE A 262 7.09 -9.78 6.20
CA PHE A 262 8.34 -9.88 6.95
C PHE A 262 9.44 -10.57 6.14
N MET A 263 9.16 -11.72 5.53
CA MET A 263 10.12 -12.48 4.72
C MET A 263 10.61 -11.69 3.50
N GLY A 264 9.70 -11.09 2.74
CA GLY A 264 10.03 -10.28 1.56
C GLY A 264 10.87 -9.04 1.92
N SER A 265 10.54 -8.38 3.03
CA SER A 265 11.31 -7.23 3.54
C SER A 265 12.71 -7.65 3.99
N SER A 266 12.83 -8.80 4.66
CA SER A 266 14.11 -9.37 5.08
C SER A 266 14.97 -9.73 3.87
N LEU A 267 14.39 -10.41 2.87
CA LEU A 267 15.05 -10.73 1.62
C LEU A 267 15.54 -9.44 0.93
N TYR A 268 14.67 -8.44 0.79
CA TYR A 268 15.05 -7.17 0.17
C TYR A 268 16.19 -6.47 0.93
N SER A 269 16.20 -6.52 2.25
CA SER A 269 17.26 -5.91 3.07
C SER A 269 18.64 -6.50 2.81
N VAL A 270 18.70 -7.78 2.48
CA VAL A 270 19.96 -8.49 2.18
C VAL A 270 20.47 -8.19 0.77
N ILE A 271 19.57 -8.09 -0.21
CA ILE A 271 19.93 -7.96 -1.63
C ILE A 271 20.09 -6.50 -2.08
N THR A 272 19.35 -5.56 -1.46
CA THR A 272 19.41 -4.13 -1.83
C THR A 272 20.83 -3.56 -1.62
N GLY A 273 21.27 -2.75 -2.55
CA GLY A 273 22.63 -2.19 -2.57
C GLY A 273 23.73 -3.18 -3.01
N ARG A 274 23.48 -4.50 -3.00
CA ARG A 274 24.40 -5.52 -3.53
C ARG A 274 24.08 -5.86 -4.98
N ILE A 275 22.79 -5.93 -5.30
CA ILE A 275 22.29 -6.25 -6.64
C ILE A 275 21.66 -4.96 -7.19
N PRO A 276 21.92 -4.57 -8.46
CA PRO A 276 21.24 -3.44 -9.09
C PRO A 276 19.72 -3.62 -9.12
N GLU A 277 18.96 -2.56 -8.82
CA GLU A 277 17.48 -2.59 -8.69
C GLU A 277 16.78 -3.16 -9.93
N LYS A 278 17.32 -2.93 -11.12
CA LYS A 278 16.81 -3.50 -12.37
C LYS A 278 16.75 -5.02 -12.38
N TRP A 279 17.73 -5.69 -11.77
CA TRP A 279 17.77 -7.15 -11.66
C TRP A 279 16.84 -7.63 -10.55
N ILE A 280 16.78 -6.92 -9.43
CA ILE A 280 15.86 -7.26 -8.34
C ILE A 280 14.42 -7.24 -8.88
N LEU A 281 14.03 -6.17 -9.59
CA LEU A 281 12.70 -6.04 -10.19
C LEU A 281 12.41 -7.15 -11.20
N LEU A 282 13.35 -7.45 -12.09
CA LEU A 282 13.15 -8.50 -13.09
C LEU A 282 12.96 -9.88 -12.46
N ILE A 283 13.88 -10.27 -11.56
CA ILE A 283 13.85 -11.60 -10.93
C ILE A 283 12.60 -11.78 -10.08
N THR A 284 12.22 -10.76 -9.31
CA THR A 284 11.03 -10.84 -8.45
C THR A 284 9.73 -10.85 -9.27
N CYS A 285 9.66 -10.11 -10.37
CA CYS A 285 8.51 -10.17 -11.27
C CYS A 285 8.42 -11.53 -12.02
N ILE A 286 9.54 -12.17 -12.35
CA ILE A 286 9.55 -13.55 -12.84
C ILE A 286 9.04 -14.49 -11.73
N GLY A 287 9.50 -14.32 -10.49
CA GLY A 287 9.01 -15.10 -9.34
C GLY A 287 7.49 -14.97 -9.17
N MET A 288 6.92 -13.76 -9.32
CA MET A 288 5.48 -13.56 -9.30
C MET A 288 4.77 -14.24 -10.48
N CYS A 289 5.34 -14.17 -11.67
CA CYS A 289 4.77 -14.82 -12.86
C CYS A 289 4.68 -16.36 -12.69
N VAL A 290 5.62 -16.95 -11.98
CA VAL A 290 5.61 -18.39 -11.70
C VAL A 290 4.70 -18.73 -10.52
N SER A 291 4.69 -17.92 -9.47
CA SER A 291 3.97 -18.24 -8.23
C SER A 291 2.45 -18.01 -8.30
N THR A 292 1.99 -17.02 -9.08
CA THR A 292 0.55 -16.73 -9.16
C THR A 292 -0.28 -17.88 -9.77
N PRO A 293 0.13 -18.58 -10.84
CA PRO A 293 -0.62 -19.73 -11.34
C PRO A 293 -0.69 -20.91 -10.35
N ILE A 294 0.34 -21.09 -9.50
CA ILE A 294 0.39 -22.18 -8.52
C ILE A 294 -0.84 -22.16 -7.60
N MET A 295 -1.41 -20.99 -7.32
CA MET A 295 -2.59 -20.84 -6.46
C MET A 295 -3.79 -21.69 -6.94
N LEU A 296 -3.95 -21.86 -8.25
CA LEU A 296 -5.12 -22.55 -8.80
C LEU A 296 -4.77 -23.83 -9.60
N ILE A 297 -3.50 -24.27 -9.55
CA ILE A 297 -3.14 -25.58 -10.10
C ILE A 297 -3.69 -26.67 -9.18
N GLY A 298 -4.48 -27.59 -9.74
CA GLY A 298 -4.95 -28.78 -9.06
C GLY A 298 -6.02 -28.56 -7.99
N ASN A 299 -6.63 -27.37 -7.92
CA ASN A 299 -7.72 -27.05 -6.98
C ASN A 299 -7.44 -27.47 -5.51
N SER A 300 -6.22 -27.22 -5.04
CA SER A 300 -5.75 -27.60 -3.70
C SER A 300 -5.56 -26.36 -2.83
N THR A 301 -6.17 -26.33 -1.65
CA THR A 301 -5.96 -25.29 -0.63
C THR A 301 -4.49 -25.13 -0.28
N LEU A 302 -3.74 -26.23 -0.16
CA LEU A 302 -2.31 -26.19 0.16
C LEU A 302 -1.51 -25.47 -0.95
N LEU A 303 -1.76 -25.82 -2.23
CA LEU A 303 -1.09 -25.15 -3.36
C LEU A 303 -1.50 -23.69 -3.46
N PHE A 304 -2.77 -23.37 -3.17
CA PHE A 304 -3.20 -21.98 -3.09
C PHE A 304 -2.40 -21.19 -2.06
N LEU A 305 -2.28 -21.68 -0.84
CA LEU A 305 -1.55 -21.02 0.25
C LEU A 305 -0.04 -20.89 -0.05
N ILE A 306 0.57 -21.93 -0.64
CA ILE A 306 1.98 -21.88 -1.06
C ILE A 306 2.18 -20.85 -2.18
N GLY A 307 1.36 -20.90 -3.23
CA GLY A 307 1.41 -19.97 -4.35
C GLY A 307 1.21 -18.51 -3.89
N TYR A 308 0.24 -18.30 -3.00
CA TYR A 308 -0.02 -17.00 -2.39
C TYR A 308 1.17 -16.52 -1.55
N GLY A 309 1.72 -17.37 -0.70
CA GLY A 309 2.88 -17.03 0.13
C GLY A 309 4.10 -16.64 -0.69
N LEU A 310 4.40 -17.37 -1.76
CA LEU A 310 5.48 -17.03 -2.69
C LEU A 310 5.19 -15.71 -3.42
N ALA A 311 4.00 -15.57 -3.99
CA ALA A 311 3.61 -14.37 -4.73
C ALA A 311 3.69 -13.11 -3.85
N THR A 312 3.17 -13.15 -2.62
CA THR A 312 3.19 -12.00 -1.70
C THR A 312 4.59 -11.69 -1.19
N THR A 313 5.48 -12.69 -1.04
CA THR A 313 6.90 -12.46 -0.74
C THR A 313 7.57 -11.66 -1.86
N PHE A 314 7.43 -12.10 -3.12
CA PHE A 314 7.97 -11.37 -4.26
C PHE A 314 7.31 -10.00 -4.45
N TRP A 315 5.98 -9.91 -4.27
CA TRP A 315 5.25 -8.66 -4.33
C TRP A 315 5.76 -7.62 -3.33
N THR A 316 6.10 -8.07 -2.11
CA THR A 316 6.70 -7.21 -1.09
C THR A 316 8.06 -6.67 -1.55
N VAL A 317 8.91 -7.51 -2.14
CA VAL A 317 10.21 -7.06 -2.69
C VAL A 317 10.00 -6.03 -3.81
N VAL A 318 9.06 -6.27 -4.74
CA VAL A 318 8.72 -5.31 -5.81
C VAL A 318 8.26 -3.97 -5.24
N ASN A 319 7.44 -3.99 -4.18
CA ASN A 319 6.94 -2.77 -3.54
C ASN A 319 8.03 -1.95 -2.85
N TYR A 320 9.13 -2.54 -2.41
CA TYR A 320 10.29 -1.82 -1.89
C TYR A 320 11.29 -1.41 -2.98
N SER A 321 11.45 -2.21 -4.01
CA SER A 321 12.38 -1.94 -5.11
C SER A 321 11.90 -0.79 -6.02
N ILE A 322 10.60 -0.73 -6.34
CA ILE A 322 10.06 0.33 -7.21
C ILE A 322 10.24 1.75 -6.63
N PRO A 323 10.01 2.04 -5.35
CA PRO A 323 10.39 3.32 -4.75
C PRO A 323 11.84 3.69 -4.97
N VAL A 324 12.76 2.75 -4.76
CA VAL A 324 14.20 2.99 -4.97
C VAL A 324 14.51 3.23 -6.45
N ALA A 325 13.96 2.42 -7.36
CA ALA A 325 14.07 2.68 -8.80
C ALA A 325 13.49 4.05 -9.19
N THR A 326 12.37 4.46 -8.58
CA THR A 326 11.74 5.76 -8.82
C THR A 326 12.69 6.92 -8.48
N THR A 327 13.45 6.82 -7.38
CA THR A 327 14.44 7.85 -7.00
C THR A 327 15.64 7.94 -7.95
N GLN A 328 15.91 6.89 -8.73
CA GLN A 328 16.94 6.89 -9.76
C GLN A 328 16.42 7.42 -11.11
N ILE A 329 15.11 7.34 -11.35
CA ILE A 329 14.46 7.69 -12.62
C ILE A 329 14.10 9.18 -12.68
N ALA A 330 13.68 9.78 -11.57
CA ALA A 330 13.20 11.15 -11.52
C ALA A 330 13.98 11.99 -10.51
N ASP A 331 14.32 13.22 -10.92
CA ASP A 331 14.97 14.18 -10.04
C ASP A 331 14.02 14.69 -8.95
N TYR A 332 14.58 15.15 -7.84
CA TYR A 332 13.84 15.70 -6.71
C TYR A 332 12.82 16.78 -7.12
N THR A 333 13.16 17.62 -8.10
CA THR A 333 12.34 18.76 -8.55
C THR A 333 11.01 18.35 -9.17
N VAL A 334 10.93 17.12 -9.72
CA VAL A 334 9.76 16.57 -10.39
C VAL A 334 9.24 15.29 -9.71
N MET A 335 9.87 14.89 -8.61
CA MET A 335 9.62 13.62 -7.92
C MET A 335 8.17 13.48 -7.44
N GLY A 336 7.59 14.56 -6.91
CA GLY A 336 6.21 14.55 -6.43
C GLY A 336 5.20 14.29 -7.55
N GLN A 337 5.35 14.97 -8.68
CA GLN A 337 4.48 14.77 -9.85
C GLN A 337 4.68 13.38 -10.45
N TYR A 338 5.95 12.96 -10.65
CA TYR A 338 6.23 11.65 -11.21
C TYR A 338 5.69 10.50 -10.34
N SER A 339 5.92 10.55 -9.02
CA SER A 339 5.43 9.54 -8.09
C SER A 339 3.91 9.49 -8.04
N SER A 340 3.24 10.64 -8.03
CA SER A 340 1.78 10.72 -8.08
C SER A 340 1.21 10.13 -9.36
N GLY A 341 1.77 10.48 -10.52
CA GLY A 341 1.34 9.94 -11.81
C GLY A 341 1.53 8.41 -11.89
N ARG A 342 2.65 7.92 -11.38
CA ARG A 342 2.93 6.48 -11.30
C ARG A 342 1.95 5.75 -10.39
N LEU A 343 1.69 6.30 -9.20
CA LEU A 343 0.73 5.72 -8.27
C LEU A 343 -0.71 5.79 -8.79
N LEU A 344 -1.07 6.86 -9.48
CA LEU A 344 -2.35 6.99 -10.16
C LEU A 344 -2.59 5.83 -11.14
N LEU A 345 -1.62 5.55 -12.02
CA LEU A 345 -1.71 4.43 -12.96
C LEU A 345 -1.85 3.09 -12.24
N HIS A 346 -1.05 2.89 -11.18
CA HIS A 346 -1.11 1.68 -10.36
C HIS A 346 -2.47 1.51 -9.68
N THR A 347 -2.98 2.57 -9.04
CA THR A 347 -4.28 2.51 -8.34
C THR A 347 -5.44 2.34 -9.31
N SER A 348 -5.36 2.96 -10.49
CA SER A 348 -6.36 2.77 -11.56
C SER A 348 -6.38 1.33 -12.07
N GLY A 349 -5.20 0.75 -12.32
CA GLY A 349 -5.08 -0.66 -12.70
C GLY A 349 -5.62 -1.59 -11.61
N SER A 350 -5.28 -1.34 -10.34
CA SER A 350 -5.73 -2.14 -9.21
C SER A 350 -7.25 -2.08 -9.00
N GLY A 351 -7.82 -0.89 -9.08
CA GLY A 351 -9.27 -0.71 -8.96
C GLY A 351 -10.03 -1.42 -10.08
N LEU A 352 -9.56 -1.27 -11.34
CA LEU A 352 -10.17 -1.93 -12.48
C LEU A 352 -10.09 -3.46 -12.35
N ALA A 353 -8.94 -3.98 -11.97
CA ALA A 353 -8.75 -5.43 -11.82
C ALA A 353 -9.59 -6.02 -10.69
N GLY A 354 -9.68 -5.36 -9.53
CA GLY A 354 -10.54 -5.78 -8.43
C GLY A 354 -12.02 -5.86 -8.86
N PHE A 355 -12.47 -4.86 -9.63
CA PHE A 355 -13.83 -4.83 -10.16
C PHE A 355 -14.10 -5.92 -11.21
N LEU A 356 -13.13 -6.19 -12.09
CA LEU A 356 -13.29 -7.14 -13.19
C LEU A 356 -12.93 -8.58 -12.81
N CYS A 357 -12.32 -8.83 -11.66
CA CYS A 357 -11.70 -10.11 -11.30
C CYS A 357 -12.66 -11.30 -11.46
N ILE A 358 -13.85 -11.23 -10.87
CA ILE A 358 -14.84 -12.32 -10.94
C ILE A 358 -15.31 -12.53 -12.38
N ARG A 359 -15.58 -11.46 -13.12
CA ARG A 359 -15.98 -11.56 -14.53
C ARG A 359 -14.88 -12.17 -15.40
N LEU A 360 -13.62 -11.89 -15.11
CA LEU A 360 -12.50 -12.55 -15.80
C LEU A 360 -12.48 -14.05 -15.50
N ILE A 361 -12.71 -14.44 -14.25
CA ILE A 361 -12.79 -15.85 -13.87
C ILE A 361 -13.95 -16.55 -14.59
N ASP A 362 -15.10 -15.89 -14.73
CA ASP A 362 -16.25 -16.43 -15.47
C ASP A 362 -15.95 -16.60 -16.97
N LEU A 363 -15.23 -15.65 -17.57
CA LEU A 363 -14.96 -15.62 -18.99
C LEU A 363 -13.86 -16.58 -19.44
N ILE A 364 -12.75 -16.62 -18.69
CA ILE A 364 -11.55 -17.36 -19.09
C ILE A 364 -11.11 -18.44 -18.11
N GLY A 365 -11.76 -18.52 -16.94
CA GLY A 365 -11.42 -19.47 -15.87
C GLY A 365 -10.43 -18.90 -14.85
N GLY A 366 -10.37 -19.56 -13.69
CA GLY A 366 -9.53 -19.10 -12.58
C GLY A 366 -8.02 -19.19 -12.88
N LEU A 367 -7.55 -20.35 -13.36
CA LEU A 367 -6.12 -20.54 -13.69
C LEU A 367 -5.61 -19.58 -14.76
N PRO A 368 -6.29 -19.37 -15.92
CA PRO A 368 -5.89 -18.35 -16.89
C PRO A 368 -5.88 -16.93 -16.30
N THR A 369 -6.80 -16.59 -15.39
CA THR A 369 -6.80 -15.30 -14.70
C THR A 369 -5.55 -15.13 -13.84
N MET A 370 -5.09 -16.18 -13.14
CA MET A 370 -3.83 -16.13 -12.39
C MET A 370 -2.59 -16.09 -13.29
N ILE A 371 -2.61 -16.76 -14.43
CA ILE A 371 -1.55 -16.64 -15.46
C ILE A 371 -1.48 -15.20 -15.97
N LEU A 372 -2.63 -14.59 -16.31
CA LEU A 372 -2.71 -13.19 -16.73
C LEU A 372 -2.13 -12.25 -15.66
N THR A 373 -2.46 -12.50 -14.39
CA THR A 373 -1.89 -11.77 -13.25
C THR A 373 -0.37 -11.82 -13.24
N GLY A 374 0.20 -13.01 -13.38
CA GLY A 374 1.64 -13.22 -13.45
C GLY A 374 2.29 -12.52 -14.64
N VAL A 375 1.67 -12.60 -15.83
CA VAL A 375 2.14 -11.92 -17.04
C VAL A 375 2.14 -10.39 -16.86
N CYS A 376 1.17 -9.82 -16.18
CA CYS A 376 1.14 -8.38 -15.87
C CYS A 376 2.39 -7.95 -15.07
N PHE A 377 2.78 -8.74 -14.06
CA PHE A 377 4.01 -8.47 -13.31
C PHE A 377 5.27 -8.69 -14.16
N LEU A 378 5.31 -9.73 -14.97
CA LEU A 378 6.45 -10.00 -15.86
C LEU A 378 6.69 -8.84 -16.83
N VAL A 379 5.65 -8.34 -17.47
CA VAL A 379 5.73 -7.16 -18.36
C VAL A 379 6.22 -5.94 -17.60
N CYS A 380 5.77 -5.74 -16.37
CA CYS A 380 6.28 -4.67 -15.51
C CYS A 380 7.79 -4.82 -15.27
N GLY A 381 8.26 -5.99 -14.84
CA GLY A 381 9.67 -6.25 -14.56
C GLY A 381 10.56 -6.05 -15.79
N ILE A 382 10.14 -6.57 -16.94
CA ILE A 382 10.87 -6.40 -18.23
C ILE A 382 10.92 -4.91 -18.61
N SER A 383 9.82 -4.19 -18.50
CA SER A 383 9.76 -2.76 -18.88
C SER A 383 10.71 -1.91 -18.01
N TYR A 384 10.71 -2.13 -16.68
CA TYR A 384 11.65 -1.44 -15.78
C TYR A 384 13.10 -1.83 -16.09
N PHE A 385 13.38 -3.12 -16.29
CA PHE A 385 14.71 -3.60 -16.63
C PHE A 385 15.26 -2.96 -17.92
N VAL A 386 14.46 -2.97 -19.00
CA VAL A 386 14.85 -2.38 -20.29
C VAL A 386 15.07 -0.89 -20.15
N TYR A 387 14.15 -0.19 -19.45
CA TYR A 387 14.26 1.25 -19.22
C TYR A 387 15.54 1.61 -18.46
N MET A 388 15.78 0.95 -17.32
CA MET A 388 16.92 1.23 -16.46
C MET A 388 18.25 0.85 -17.13
N LYS A 389 18.27 -0.27 -17.88
CA LYS A 389 19.45 -0.67 -18.66
C LYS A 389 19.80 0.35 -19.73
N LYS A 390 18.80 0.84 -20.50
CA LYS A 390 18.99 1.82 -21.57
C LYS A 390 19.51 3.18 -21.06
N ASN A 391 19.13 3.55 -19.84
CA ASN A 391 19.54 4.83 -19.22
C ASN A 391 20.72 4.67 -18.23
N ASN A 392 21.41 3.53 -18.21
CA ASN A 392 22.54 3.23 -17.33
C ASN A 392 22.24 3.42 -15.82
N LEU A 393 20.97 3.23 -15.41
CA LEU A 393 20.56 3.25 -14.00
C LEU A 393 20.92 1.92 -13.32
N ARG A 394 21.20 2.00 -12.02
CA ARG A 394 21.60 0.82 -11.21
C ARG A 394 20.43 0.02 -10.65
#